data_f06f47b6d34862abcc2be6a213fec9b3
#
_entry.id   f06f47b6d34862abcc2be6a213fec9b3
#
_cell.length_a   1.000
_cell.length_b   1.000
_cell.length_c   1.000
_cell.angle_alpha   90.00
_cell.angle_beta   90.00
_cell.angle_gamma   90.00
#
_symmetry.space_group_name_H-M   'P 1'
#
loop_
_entity.id
_entity.type
_entity.pdbx_description
1 polymer ?
#
loop_
_entity_poly.entity_id
_entity_poly.type
_entity_poly.pdbx_seq_one_letter_code
_entity_poly.pdbx_strand_id
1 'polypeptide(L)'
;KDRGWIITNAHVSGRGTGTVEVLFKDNDFQEAEIVYVDPELDFSILTVKDIPDSALVAQLDCKTRRLNGLEVAAFGHPHSLYFSASRGIVSKVRFYEGHDWVQTDAAINPGNSGGPLISLDTGLIIGINAMSLKDSEGLNFAVPMAPVCKSLELLKDNLNPSPPLLPLSFASDNVAENYLIVAGNRLGKLSEGIQIGDEVIAVNGIEISSPTELATELRGKSGSAEFTFKRGETKIKGTVEFSPKFKITERQYLMVDGGLIAEDIYPERFVQEKHYMFHSVRKGSYAQRVGFGKGEVVLTIDGVKPTSIEHLEKLLSGEDEKEIITRHWSSIDELFYDYFKIDYEPGFVRSYNVP
;
A
#
# COMPACT_ATOMS: atom_id res chain seq x y z
N LYS A 1 -26.05 3.71 -0.03
CA LYS A 1 -26.70 4.87 0.64
C LYS A 1 -27.03 4.53 2.10
N ASP A 2 -27.64 3.39 2.37
CA ASP A 2 -28.17 3.03 3.70
C ASP A 2 -27.14 3.03 4.85
N ARG A 3 -25.84 2.88 4.54
CA ARG A 3 -24.75 2.92 5.52
C ARG A 3 -23.92 4.20 5.49
N GLY A 4 -24.28 5.16 4.64
CA GLY A 4 -23.54 6.40 4.53
C GLY A 4 -22.09 6.25 4.07
N TRP A 5 -21.75 5.20 3.33
CA TRP A 5 -20.37 4.95 2.96
C TRP A 5 -19.89 5.84 1.83
N ILE A 6 -18.69 6.38 2.03
CA ILE A 6 -17.94 7.18 1.07
C ILE A 6 -16.61 6.47 0.84
N ILE A 7 -16.18 6.40 -0.41
CA ILE A 7 -14.89 5.80 -0.80
C ILE A 7 -13.96 6.94 -1.22
N THR A 8 -12.71 6.87 -0.75
CA THR A 8 -11.65 7.83 -1.10
C THR A 8 -10.28 7.15 -1.03
N ASN A 9 -9.18 7.89 -1.28
CA ASN A 9 -7.84 7.36 -1.04
C ASN A 9 -7.46 7.42 0.45
N ALA A 10 -6.59 6.49 0.87
CA ALA A 10 -6.02 6.49 2.22
C ALA A 10 -5.13 7.72 2.47
N HIS A 11 -4.39 8.20 1.46
CA HIS A 11 -3.58 9.40 1.60
C HIS A 11 -4.42 10.69 1.71
N VAL A 12 -5.69 10.66 1.31
CA VAL A 12 -6.63 11.79 1.44
C VAL A 12 -7.28 11.81 2.81
N SER A 13 -7.79 10.67 3.29
CA SER A 13 -8.48 10.58 4.59
C SER A 13 -7.53 10.44 5.78
N GLY A 14 -6.27 10.10 5.52
CA GLY A 14 -5.32 9.63 6.54
C GLY A 14 -5.23 8.10 6.58
N ARG A 15 -4.07 7.60 6.99
CA ARG A 15 -3.75 6.15 6.96
C ARG A 15 -4.07 5.43 8.28
N GLY A 16 -4.91 6.00 9.11
CA GLY A 16 -5.29 5.46 10.42
C GLY A 16 -6.78 5.59 10.69
N THR A 17 -7.21 5.12 11.84
CA THR A 17 -8.57 5.35 12.36
C THR A 17 -8.72 6.80 12.81
N GLY A 18 -9.93 7.33 12.75
CA GLY A 18 -10.22 8.70 13.16
C GLY A 18 -11.42 9.27 12.42
N THR A 19 -11.56 10.60 12.48
CA THR A 19 -12.59 11.33 11.78
C THR A 19 -12.00 12.32 10.80
N VAL A 20 -12.74 12.59 9.74
CA VAL A 20 -12.43 13.61 8.72
C VAL A 20 -13.67 14.43 8.43
N GLU A 21 -13.50 15.60 7.84
CA GLU A 21 -14.61 16.43 7.40
C GLU A 21 -14.96 16.14 5.94
N VAL A 22 -16.23 15.97 5.65
CA VAL A 22 -16.78 15.77 4.30
C VAL A 22 -17.75 16.89 3.99
N LEU A 23 -17.59 17.48 2.81
CA LEU A 23 -18.49 18.51 2.30
C LEU A 23 -19.31 17.95 1.13
N PHE A 24 -20.63 17.87 1.29
CA PHE A 24 -21.54 17.63 0.18
C PHE A 24 -21.88 18.97 -0.50
N LYS A 25 -22.17 18.90 -1.81
CA LYS A 25 -22.59 20.06 -2.57
C LYS A 25 -23.80 20.74 -1.89
N ASP A 26 -23.72 22.05 -1.73
CA ASP A 26 -24.78 22.89 -1.15
C ASP A 26 -25.14 22.57 0.33
N ASN A 27 -24.21 21.97 1.09
CA ASN A 27 -24.39 21.64 2.50
C ASN A 27 -23.20 22.13 3.33
N ASP A 28 -23.32 21.99 4.64
CA ASP A 28 -22.24 22.24 5.58
C ASP A 28 -21.28 21.04 5.67
N PHE A 29 -20.11 21.28 6.23
CA PHE A 29 -19.17 20.20 6.56
C PHE A 29 -19.79 19.24 7.58
N GLN A 30 -19.61 17.96 7.33
CA GLN A 30 -20.04 16.88 8.22
C GLN A 30 -18.84 16.05 8.63
N GLU A 31 -18.83 15.61 9.88
CA GLU A 31 -17.85 14.66 10.36
C GLU A 31 -18.15 13.25 9.80
N ALA A 32 -17.12 12.62 9.25
CA ALA A 32 -17.15 11.25 8.76
C ALA A 32 -16.15 10.40 9.55
N GLU A 33 -16.57 9.23 9.97
CA GLU A 33 -15.72 8.24 10.64
C GLU A 33 -15.02 7.34 9.62
N ILE A 34 -13.74 7.05 9.84
CA ILE A 34 -12.98 6.12 9.01
C ILE A 34 -13.31 4.69 9.45
N VAL A 35 -14.07 3.98 8.63
CA VAL A 35 -14.51 2.58 8.89
C VAL A 35 -13.43 1.58 8.53
N TYR A 36 -12.69 1.83 7.44
CA TYR A 36 -11.65 0.93 6.96
C TYR A 36 -10.61 1.70 6.14
N VAL A 37 -9.35 1.33 6.33
CA VAL A 37 -8.20 1.83 5.54
C VAL A 37 -7.43 0.65 4.99
N ASP A 38 -7.11 0.71 3.71
CA ASP A 38 -6.11 -0.12 3.08
C ASP A 38 -4.93 0.78 2.67
N PRO A 39 -3.89 0.84 3.48
CA PRO A 39 -2.77 1.74 3.21
C PRO A 39 -1.87 1.25 2.07
N GLU A 40 -1.91 -0.05 1.74
CA GLU A 40 -1.12 -0.64 0.65
C GLU A 40 -1.75 -0.34 -0.71
N LEU A 41 -3.06 -0.52 -0.83
CA LEU A 41 -3.81 -0.19 -2.05
C LEU A 41 -4.29 1.27 -2.09
N ASP A 42 -3.94 2.06 -1.10
CA ASP A 42 -4.27 3.48 -1.01
C ASP A 42 -5.76 3.81 -1.15
N PHE A 43 -6.64 3.07 -0.46
CA PHE A 43 -8.05 3.44 -0.35
C PHE A 43 -8.58 3.38 1.08
N SER A 44 -9.63 4.14 1.34
CA SER A 44 -10.36 4.11 2.59
C SER A 44 -11.87 4.20 2.37
N ILE A 45 -12.60 3.69 3.36
CA ILE A 45 -14.07 3.70 3.42
C ILE A 45 -14.44 4.49 4.67
N LEU A 46 -15.20 5.54 4.45
CA LEU A 46 -15.71 6.44 5.49
C LEU A 46 -17.20 6.20 5.68
N THR A 47 -17.75 6.61 6.80
CA THR A 47 -19.19 6.67 7.03
C THR A 47 -19.62 8.04 7.52
N VAL A 48 -20.71 8.57 7.01
CA VAL A 48 -21.39 9.77 7.49
C VAL A 48 -22.77 9.41 8.01
N LYS A 49 -23.26 10.18 9.00
CA LYS A 49 -24.59 9.97 9.59
C LYS A 49 -25.69 10.48 8.68
N ASP A 50 -25.50 11.69 8.18
CA ASP A 50 -26.53 12.40 7.44
C ASP A 50 -26.15 12.52 5.95
N ILE A 51 -26.80 11.73 5.11
CA ILE A 51 -26.60 11.78 3.67
C ILE A 51 -27.69 12.64 3.05
N PRO A 52 -27.33 13.71 2.33
CA PRO A 52 -28.31 14.53 1.64
C PRO A 52 -29.18 13.70 0.69
N ASP A 53 -30.47 14.03 0.60
CA ASP A 53 -31.40 13.34 -0.32
C ASP A 53 -30.95 13.45 -1.78
N SER A 54 -30.30 14.55 -2.14
CA SER A 54 -29.72 14.81 -3.45
C SER A 54 -28.50 13.94 -3.78
N ALA A 55 -27.89 13.29 -2.78
CA ALA A 55 -26.70 12.46 -3.01
C ALA A 55 -27.06 11.17 -3.76
N LEU A 56 -26.41 10.96 -4.89
CA LEU A 56 -26.57 9.77 -5.70
C LEU A 56 -25.62 8.67 -5.24
N VAL A 57 -26.08 7.41 -5.38
CA VAL A 57 -25.24 6.23 -5.10
C VAL A 57 -24.38 5.93 -6.33
N ALA A 58 -23.07 5.88 -6.13
CA ALA A 58 -22.12 5.51 -7.17
C ALA A 58 -22.31 4.06 -7.60
N GLN A 59 -22.24 3.81 -8.92
CA GLN A 59 -22.29 2.47 -9.49
C GLN A 59 -20.86 2.00 -9.76
N LEU A 60 -20.48 0.88 -9.14
CA LEU A 60 -19.10 0.37 -9.19
C LEU A 60 -18.98 -0.80 -10.19
N ASP A 61 -17.90 -0.82 -10.96
CA ASP A 61 -17.54 -1.97 -11.76
C ASP A 61 -16.67 -2.93 -10.94
N CYS A 62 -17.30 -3.94 -10.37
CA CYS A 62 -16.65 -4.93 -9.53
C CYS A 62 -16.19 -6.19 -10.30
N LYS A 63 -16.43 -6.28 -11.60
CA LYS A 63 -16.31 -7.53 -12.37
C LYS A 63 -15.39 -7.47 -13.57
N THR A 64 -15.23 -6.30 -14.16
CA THR A 64 -14.45 -6.17 -15.40
C THR A 64 -12.97 -6.34 -15.10
N ARG A 65 -12.38 -7.40 -15.67
CA ARG A 65 -10.95 -7.71 -15.54
C ARG A 65 -10.10 -7.11 -16.65
N ARG A 66 -10.70 -6.84 -17.83
CA ARG A 66 -10.00 -6.28 -18.98
C ARG A 66 -10.38 -4.82 -19.15
N LEU A 67 -9.56 -3.95 -18.63
CA LEU A 67 -9.79 -2.51 -18.64
C LEU A 67 -9.04 -1.80 -19.80
N ASN A 68 -8.02 -2.42 -20.37
CA ASN A 68 -7.16 -1.81 -21.38
C ASN A 68 -7.97 -1.32 -22.59
N GLY A 69 -7.74 -0.08 -23.01
CA GLY A 69 -8.40 0.55 -24.14
C GLY A 69 -9.78 1.16 -23.84
N LEU A 70 -10.31 1.01 -22.62
CA LEU A 70 -11.57 1.66 -22.24
C LEU A 70 -11.43 3.17 -22.26
N GLU A 71 -12.39 3.87 -22.85
CA GLU A 71 -12.51 5.32 -22.70
C GLU A 71 -12.97 5.68 -21.30
N VAL A 72 -12.27 6.62 -20.67
CA VAL A 72 -12.51 6.99 -19.27
C VAL A 72 -12.53 8.50 -19.07
N ALA A 73 -13.13 8.91 -17.95
CA ALA A 73 -12.98 10.25 -17.42
C ALA A 73 -12.62 10.20 -15.93
N ALA A 74 -11.59 10.95 -15.55
CA ALA A 74 -11.23 11.22 -14.18
C ALA A 74 -11.94 12.48 -13.70
N PHE A 75 -12.66 12.37 -12.59
CA PHE A 75 -13.39 13.49 -11.98
C PHE A 75 -12.76 13.90 -10.66
N GLY A 76 -12.82 15.19 -10.35
CA GLY A 76 -12.32 15.72 -9.10
C GLY A 76 -12.41 17.23 -9.02
N HIS A 77 -11.61 17.82 -8.08
CA HIS A 77 -11.59 19.24 -7.78
C HIS A 77 -10.16 19.81 -7.90
N PRO A 78 -9.49 19.67 -9.07
CA PRO A 78 -8.11 20.11 -9.23
C PRO A 78 -8.00 21.63 -9.04
N HIS A 79 -7.00 22.06 -8.29
CA HIS A 79 -6.74 23.50 -8.06
C HIS A 79 -7.96 24.31 -7.62
N SER A 80 -8.86 23.74 -6.81
CA SER A 80 -10.13 24.36 -6.39
C SER A 80 -11.14 24.61 -7.54
N LEU A 81 -10.94 23.98 -8.70
CA LEU A 81 -11.91 23.96 -9.78
C LEU A 81 -12.90 22.81 -9.55
N TYR A 82 -14.02 23.12 -8.94
CA TYR A 82 -15.02 22.13 -8.54
C TYR A 82 -15.61 21.40 -9.74
N PHE A 83 -15.79 20.08 -9.61
CA PHE A 83 -16.43 19.18 -10.59
C PHE A 83 -15.78 19.19 -11.97
N SER A 84 -14.44 19.25 -12.00
CA SER A 84 -13.67 19.13 -13.24
C SER A 84 -13.58 17.68 -13.68
N ALA A 85 -13.53 17.48 -15.01
CA ALA A 85 -13.32 16.17 -15.61
C ALA A 85 -12.20 16.23 -16.66
N SER A 86 -11.37 15.20 -16.71
CA SER A 86 -10.40 14.97 -17.77
C SER A 86 -10.67 13.64 -18.44
N ARG A 87 -10.70 13.63 -19.80
CA ARG A 87 -10.96 12.43 -20.59
C ARG A 87 -9.65 11.79 -21.03
N GLY A 88 -9.66 10.47 -21.14
CA GLY A 88 -8.55 9.67 -21.66
C GLY A 88 -8.97 8.22 -21.89
N ILE A 89 -7.99 7.32 -21.93
CA ILE A 89 -8.16 5.88 -22.04
C ILE A 89 -7.43 5.17 -20.91
N VAL A 90 -7.83 3.95 -20.60
CA VAL A 90 -7.02 3.03 -19.80
C VAL A 90 -5.91 2.49 -20.69
N SER A 91 -4.67 2.87 -20.42
CA SER A 91 -3.50 2.40 -21.17
C SER A 91 -3.18 0.94 -20.84
N LYS A 92 -3.16 0.60 -19.55
CA LYS A 92 -2.85 -0.75 -19.06
C LYS A 92 -3.22 -0.87 -17.57
N VAL A 93 -3.49 -2.10 -17.10
CA VAL A 93 -3.35 -2.43 -15.68
C VAL A 93 -1.89 -2.84 -15.47
N ARG A 94 -1.18 -2.17 -14.58
CA ARG A 94 0.26 -2.32 -14.36
C ARG A 94 0.58 -2.57 -12.90
N PHE A 95 1.41 -3.58 -12.65
CA PHE A 95 2.01 -3.76 -11.33
C PHE A 95 3.10 -2.70 -11.12
N TYR A 96 2.94 -1.89 -10.07
CA TYR A 96 3.86 -0.83 -9.71
C TYR A 96 3.74 -0.55 -8.20
N GLU A 97 4.87 -0.36 -7.53
CA GLU A 97 4.92 -0.14 -6.07
C GLU A 97 4.13 -1.17 -5.23
N GLY A 98 4.25 -2.46 -5.61
CA GLY A 98 3.71 -3.56 -4.79
C GLY A 98 2.28 -4.00 -5.11
N HIS A 99 1.54 -3.29 -5.97
CA HIS A 99 0.19 -3.68 -6.38
C HIS A 99 -0.18 -3.22 -7.79
N ASP A 100 -1.33 -3.68 -8.28
CA ASP A 100 -1.82 -3.28 -9.60
C ASP A 100 -2.45 -1.90 -9.56
N TRP A 101 -2.15 -1.12 -10.58
CA TRP A 101 -2.72 0.18 -10.86
C TRP A 101 -3.43 0.20 -12.20
N VAL A 102 -4.53 0.91 -12.28
CA VAL A 102 -5.15 1.27 -13.57
C VAL A 102 -4.41 2.51 -14.08
N GLN A 103 -3.53 2.30 -15.09
CA GLN A 103 -2.82 3.38 -15.76
C GLN A 103 -3.73 4.03 -16.80
N THR A 104 -3.78 5.36 -16.83
CA THR A 104 -4.56 6.15 -17.77
C THR A 104 -3.80 7.39 -18.24
N ASP A 105 -4.10 7.88 -19.43
CA ASP A 105 -3.65 9.19 -19.92
C ASP A 105 -4.63 10.32 -19.57
N ALA A 106 -5.81 10.00 -19.01
CA ALA A 106 -6.69 11.00 -18.40
C ALA A 106 -5.94 11.76 -17.30
N ALA A 107 -5.82 13.07 -17.40
CA ALA A 107 -5.01 13.87 -16.47
C ALA A 107 -5.53 13.78 -15.03
N ILE A 108 -4.68 13.31 -14.12
CA ILE A 108 -4.93 13.28 -12.68
C ILE A 108 -3.98 14.30 -12.02
N ASN A 109 -4.55 15.33 -11.42
CA ASN A 109 -3.83 16.41 -10.75
C ASN A 109 -4.21 16.44 -9.26
N PRO A 110 -3.41 17.11 -8.40
CA PRO A 110 -3.80 17.35 -7.01
C PRO A 110 -5.22 17.93 -6.92
N GLY A 111 -6.10 17.26 -6.16
CA GLY A 111 -7.54 17.53 -6.06
C GLY A 111 -8.43 16.53 -6.82
N ASN A 112 -7.86 15.66 -7.67
CA ASN A 112 -8.59 14.54 -8.26
C ASN A 112 -8.49 13.26 -7.41
N SER A 113 -7.48 13.16 -6.53
CA SER A 113 -7.30 12.01 -5.63
C SER A 113 -8.55 11.74 -4.80
N GLY A 114 -8.94 10.48 -4.70
CA GLY A 114 -10.17 10.02 -4.04
C GLY A 114 -11.42 10.13 -4.90
N GLY A 115 -11.37 10.88 -5.99
CA GLY A 115 -12.45 10.96 -6.97
C GLY A 115 -12.50 9.74 -7.89
N PRO A 116 -13.60 9.57 -8.64
CA PRO A 116 -13.80 8.40 -9.50
C PRO A 116 -13.08 8.50 -10.84
N LEU A 117 -12.56 7.35 -11.30
CA LEU A 117 -12.27 7.08 -12.71
C LEU A 117 -13.47 6.32 -13.29
N ILE A 118 -14.18 6.93 -14.24
CA ILE A 118 -15.44 6.41 -14.77
C ILE A 118 -15.23 5.91 -16.20
N SER A 119 -15.72 4.71 -16.51
CA SER A 119 -15.84 4.23 -17.90
C SER A 119 -16.90 5.03 -18.64
N LEU A 120 -16.56 5.62 -19.76
CA LEU A 120 -17.50 6.41 -20.58
C LEU A 120 -18.49 5.52 -21.34
N ASP A 121 -18.17 4.24 -21.55
CA ASP A 121 -19.06 3.29 -22.21
C ASP A 121 -20.20 2.83 -21.31
N THR A 122 -19.91 2.63 -20.02
CA THR A 122 -20.86 2.02 -19.07
C THR A 122 -21.39 2.99 -18.02
N GLY A 123 -20.70 4.10 -17.79
CA GLY A 123 -20.97 5.02 -16.67
C GLY A 123 -20.58 4.46 -15.30
N LEU A 124 -19.92 3.29 -15.26
CA LEU A 124 -19.50 2.66 -14.00
C LEU A 124 -18.12 3.19 -13.56
N ILE A 125 -17.93 3.25 -12.24
CA ILE A 125 -16.63 3.59 -11.65
C ILE A 125 -15.74 2.35 -11.71
N ILE A 126 -14.61 2.46 -12.42
CA ILE A 126 -13.63 1.38 -12.60
C ILE A 126 -12.40 1.55 -11.69
N GLY A 127 -12.23 2.72 -11.08
CA GLY A 127 -11.10 2.99 -10.19
C GLY A 127 -11.26 4.27 -9.38
N ILE A 128 -10.34 4.48 -8.44
CA ILE A 128 -10.23 5.69 -7.62
C ILE A 128 -8.96 6.42 -8.08
N ASN A 129 -9.11 7.66 -8.58
CA ASN A 129 -7.96 8.48 -8.97
C ASN A 129 -6.98 8.63 -7.80
N ALA A 130 -5.69 8.40 -8.02
CA ALA A 130 -4.72 8.41 -6.92
C ALA A 130 -3.51 9.30 -7.18
N MET A 131 -2.77 9.08 -8.25
CA MET A 131 -1.50 9.77 -8.47
C MET A 131 -1.16 9.96 -9.95
N SER A 132 -0.20 10.87 -10.18
CA SER A 132 0.49 11.04 -11.45
C SER A 132 2.00 10.94 -11.22
N LEU A 133 2.75 10.40 -12.15
CA LEU A 133 4.20 10.46 -12.11
C LEU A 133 4.66 11.87 -12.50
N LYS A 134 5.49 12.46 -11.64
CA LYS A 134 6.11 13.76 -11.93
C LYS A 134 6.96 13.68 -13.19
N ASP A 135 6.96 14.76 -13.96
CA ASP A 135 7.75 14.91 -15.18
C ASP A 135 7.45 13.87 -16.29
N SER A 136 6.27 13.25 -16.23
CA SER A 136 5.82 12.26 -17.22
C SER A 136 4.41 12.59 -17.69
N GLU A 137 4.25 12.84 -18.99
CA GLU A 137 2.94 13.07 -19.58
C GLU A 137 2.17 11.75 -19.78
N GLY A 138 0.88 11.75 -19.44
CA GLY A 138 0.00 10.59 -19.67
C GLY A 138 0.23 9.38 -18.76
N LEU A 139 1.05 9.53 -17.70
CA LEU A 139 1.26 8.48 -16.71
C LEU A 139 0.53 8.80 -15.41
N ASN A 140 -0.77 8.54 -15.41
CA ASN A 140 -1.64 8.71 -14.26
C ASN A 140 -2.20 7.35 -13.83
N PHE A 141 -2.53 7.23 -12.54
CA PHE A 141 -2.86 5.96 -11.92
C PHE A 141 -4.10 6.08 -11.04
N ALA A 142 -4.93 5.04 -11.10
CA ALA A 142 -6.08 4.87 -10.24
C ALA A 142 -6.05 3.50 -9.55
N VAL A 143 -6.55 3.43 -8.33
CA VAL A 143 -6.74 2.18 -7.58
C VAL A 143 -7.83 1.37 -8.28
N PRO A 144 -7.62 0.08 -8.63
CA PRO A 144 -8.65 -0.73 -9.27
C PRO A 144 -9.84 -0.99 -8.34
N MET A 145 -11.04 -1.10 -8.91
CA MET A 145 -12.27 -1.21 -8.10
C MET A 145 -12.49 -2.60 -7.47
N ALA A 146 -11.95 -3.67 -8.03
CA ALA A 146 -12.19 -5.04 -7.54
C ALA A 146 -11.86 -5.24 -6.05
N PRO A 147 -10.68 -4.86 -5.52
CA PRO A 147 -10.39 -5.00 -4.08
C PRO A 147 -11.27 -4.11 -3.20
N VAL A 148 -11.67 -2.93 -3.69
CA VAL A 148 -12.59 -2.04 -2.99
C VAL A 148 -13.97 -2.67 -2.85
N CYS A 149 -14.49 -3.23 -3.94
CA CYS A 149 -15.77 -3.94 -3.94
C CYS A 149 -15.77 -5.13 -2.96
N LYS A 150 -14.67 -5.92 -2.97
CA LYS A 150 -14.54 -7.06 -2.04
C LYS A 150 -14.53 -6.60 -0.59
N SER A 151 -13.85 -5.49 -0.31
CA SER A 151 -13.83 -4.90 1.03
C SER A 151 -15.20 -4.40 1.48
N LEU A 152 -15.94 -3.75 0.58
CA LEU A 152 -17.33 -3.32 0.86
C LEU A 152 -18.26 -4.51 1.13
N GLU A 153 -18.12 -5.61 0.38
CA GLU A 153 -18.89 -6.83 0.58
C GLU A 153 -18.63 -7.41 1.98
N LEU A 154 -17.37 -7.57 2.36
CA LEU A 154 -16.99 -8.08 3.66
C LEU A 154 -17.45 -7.20 4.83
N LEU A 155 -17.29 -5.87 4.69
CA LEU A 155 -17.77 -4.92 5.69
C LEU A 155 -19.30 -4.94 5.86
N LYS A 156 -20.06 -5.21 4.81
CA LYS A 156 -21.52 -5.40 4.92
C LYS A 156 -21.88 -6.54 5.87
N ASP A 157 -21.06 -7.57 5.88
CA ASP A 157 -21.23 -8.76 6.73
C ASP A 157 -20.50 -8.64 8.07
N ASN A 158 -19.96 -7.44 8.39
CA ASN A 158 -19.13 -7.15 9.57
C ASN A 158 -17.86 -8.03 9.66
N LEU A 159 -17.35 -8.45 8.51
CA LEU A 159 -16.08 -9.18 8.40
C LEU A 159 -14.91 -8.23 8.18
N ASN A 160 -13.74 -8.61 8.68
CA ASN A 160 -12.52 -7.85 8.44
C ASN A 160 -12.09 -7.99 6.96
N PRO A 161 -12.02 -6.90 6.17
CA PRO A 161 -11.69 -6.98 4.76
C PRO A 161 -10.20 -7.07 4.46
N SER A 162 -9.32 -7.02 5.47
CA SER A 162 -7.89 -7.14 5.22
C SER A 162 -7.51 -8.54 4.72
N PRO A 163 -6.59 -8.66 3.77
CA PRO A 163 -6.05 -9.96 3.38
C PRO A 163 -5.26 -10.56 4.54
N PRO A 164 -5.16 -11.89 4.64
CA PRO A 164 -4.29 -12.54 5.62
C PRO A 164 -2.82 -12.31 5.26
N LEU A 165 -1.95 -12.44 6.25
CA LEU A 165 -0.52 -12.42 6.00
C LEU A 165 -0.09 -13.77 5.41
N LEU A 166 0.39 -13.76 4.17
CA LEU A 166 0.94 -14.94 3.52
C LEU A 166 2.37 -15.21 4.02
N PRO A 167 2.70 -16.46 4.33
CA PRO A 167 4.08 -16.83 4.65
C PRO A 167 4.97 -16.88 3.40
N LEU A 168 4.39 -16.94 2.21
CA LEU A 168 5.13 -16.99 0.96
C LEU A 168 5.71 -15.61 0.61
N SER A 169 6.96 -15.58 0.19
CA SER A 169 7.56 -14.46 -0.53
C SER A 169 7.59 -14.77 -2.02
N PHE A 170 7.44 -13.73 -2.83
CA PHE A 170 7.38 -13.84 -4.28
C PHE A 170 8.55 -13.07 -4.91
N ALA A 171 9.10 -13.63 -5.98
CA ALA A 171 9.99 -12.93 -6.89
C ALA A 171 9.18 -12.33 -8.03
N SER A 172 9.71 -11.27 -8.63
CA SER A 172 9.20 -10.71 -9.86
C SER A 172 10.04 -11.13 -11.06
N ASP A 173 9.38 -11.50 -12.15
CA ASP A 173 9.99 -11.49 -13.48
C ASP A 173 9.44 -10.24 -14.21
N ASN A 174 10.23 -9.18 -14.20
CA ASN A 174 9.83 -7.91 -14.81
C ASN A 174 9.71 -7.99 -16.34
N VAL A 175 10.38 -8.98 -16.97
CA VAL A 175 10.31 -9.19 -18.43
C VAL A 175 9.02 -9.88 -18.81
N ALA A 176 8.64 -10.93 -18.08
CA ALA A 176 7.38 -11.66 -18.27
C ALA A 176 6.21 -10.99 -17.56
N GLU A 177 6.45 -9.91 -16.79
CA GLU A 177 5.45 -9.25 -15.90
C GLU A 177 4.77 -10.25 -14.94
N ASN A 178 5.49 -11.27 -14.52
CA ASN A 178 5.03 -12.28 -13.57
C ASN A 178 5.57 -11.98 -12.18
N TYR A 179 4.68 -11.73 -11.23
CA TYR A 179 5.00 -11.32 -9.86
C TYR A 179 4.54 -12.36 -8.83
N LEU A 180 4.19 -13.57 -9.26
CA LEU A 180 3.63 -14.64 -8.42
C LEU A 180 4.53 -15.88 -8.36
N ILE A 181 5.82 -15.72 -8.59
CA ILE A 181 6.80 -16.81 -8.52
C ILE A 181 7.26 -16.96 -7.07
N VAL A 182 7.07 -18.14 -6.49
CA VAL A 182 7.49 -18.43 -5.11
C VAL A 182 9.01 -18.29 -4.98
N ALA A 183 9.46 -17.35 -4.16
CA ALA A 183 10.87 -17.09 -3.86
C ALA A 183 11.31 -17.69 -2.51
N GLY A 184 10.35 -17.97 -1.62
CA GLY A 184 10.66 -18.53 -0.31
C GLY A 184 9.45 -18.54 0.64
N ASN A 185 9.73 -18.82 1.90
CA ASN A 185 8.76 -18.71 2.98
C ASN A 185 9.30 -17.76 4.06
N ARG A 186 8.56 -16.72 4.38
CA ARG A 186 8.93 -15.70 5.38
C ARG A 186 9.06 -16.25 6.80
N LEU A 187 8.48 -17.41 7.08
CA LEU A 187 8.53 -18.08 8.38
C LEU A 187 9.53 -19.25 8.43
N GLY A 188 10.36 -19.41 7.41
CA GLY A 188 11.37 -20.45 7.35
C GLY A 188 11.13 -21.48 6.24
N LYS A 189 10.69 -22.70 6.56
CA LYS A 189 10.56 -23.77 5.58
C LYS A 189 9.26 -23.68 4.79
N LEU A 190 9.33 -23.88 3.47
CA LEU A 190 8.14 -23.99 2.62
C LEU A 190 7.28 -25.19 3.04
N SER A 191 5.94 -25.03 2.88
CA SER A 191 4.98 -26.13 3.08
C SER A 191 5.32 -27.31 2.16
N GLU A 192 4.95 -28.51 2.60
CA GLU A 192 5.22 -29.73 1.83
C GLU A 192 4.64 -29.63 0.41
N GLY A 193 5.45 -30.01 -0.58
CA GLY A 193 5.08 -29.98 -1.99
C GLY A 193 5.32 -28.65 -2.70
N ILE A 194 5.52 -27.53 -2.00
CA ILE A 194 5.78 -26.21 -2.58
C ILE A 194 7.29 -26.00 -2.71
N GLN A 195 7.75 -25.46 -3.85
CA GLN A 195 9.15 -25.20 -4.13
C GLN A 195 9.36 -23.76 -4.61
N ILE A 196 10.61 -23.28 -4.42
CA ILE A 196 11.06 -22.04 -5.05
C ILE A 196 10.98 -22.20 -6.56
N GLY A 197 10.45 -21.19 -7.24
CA GLY A 197 10.21 -21.19 -8.67
C GLY A 197 8.81 -21.66 -9.09
N ASP A 198 7.99 -22.15 -8.17
CA ASP A 198 6.57 -22.40 -8.45
C ASP A 198 5.82 -21.10 -8.73
N GLU A 199 5.00 -21.07 -9.75
CA GLU A 199 4.14 -19.94 -10.09
C GLU A 199 2.72 -20.14 -9.54
N VAL A 200 2.20 -19.22 -8.74
CA VAL A 200 0.79 -19.26 -8.30
C VAL A 200 -0.10 -18.91 -9.48
N ILE A 201 -1.01 -19.82 -9.83
CA ILE A 201 -1.96 -19.64 -10.94
C ILE A 201 -3.42 -19.67 -10.50
N ALA A 202 -3.72 -20.18 -9.30
CA ALA A 202 -5.07 -20.15 -8.75
C ALA A 202 -5.05 -20.29 -7.23
N VAL A 203 -6.10 -19.75 -6.58
CA VAL A 203 -6.39 -19.93 -5.16
C VAL A 203 -7.85 -20.33 -4.99
N ASN A 204 -8.11 -21.40 -4.23
CA ASN A 204 -9.45 -21.99 -4.03
C ASN A 204 -10.21 -22.23 -5.35
N GLY A 205 -9.47 -22.59 -6.42
CA GLY A 205 -10.01 -22.84 -7.75
C GLY A 205 -10.27 -21.59 -8.60
N ILE A 206 -10.00 -20.38 -8.08
CA ILE A 206 -10.14 -19.11 -8.81
C ILE A 206 -8.80 -18.77 -9.43
N GLU A 207 -8.75 -18.55 -10.75
CA GLU A 207 -7.53 -18.16 -11.45
C GLU A 207 -7.03 -16.81 -10.99
N ILE A 208 -5.71 -16.71 -10.78
CA ILE A 208 -5.00 -15.52 -10.30
C ILE A 208 -3.90 -15.18 -11.30
N SER A 209 -3.82 -13.93 -11.68
CA SER A 209 -2.84 -13.42 -12.64
C SER A 209 -1.96 -12.28 -12.07
N SER A 210 -2.28 -11.79 -10.87
CA SER A 210 -1.50 -10.72 -10.24
C SER A 210 -1.52 -10.81 -8.71
N PRO A 211 -0.54 -10.17 -8.02
CA PRO A 211 -0.53 -10.07 -6.57
C PRO A 211 -1.77 -9.40 -6.00
N THR A 212 -2.32 -8.40 -6.67
CA THR A 212 -3.55 -7.72 -6.24
C THR A 212 -4.77 -8.63 -6.34
N GLU A 213 -4.88 -9.44 -7.39
CA GLU A 213 -5.93 -10.46 -7.49
C GLU A 213 -5.79 -11.50 -6.37
N LEU A 214 -4.56 -11.99 -6.12
CA LEU A 214 -4.27 -12.90 -5.03
C LEU A 214 -4.71 -12.33 -3.68
N ALA A 215 -4.28 -11.11 -3.36
CA ALA A 215 -4.66 -10.44 -2.12
C ALA A 215 -6.18 -10.23 -2.03
N THR A 216 -6.84 -9.89 -3.14
CA THR A 216 -8.29 -9.67 -3.21
C THR A 216 -9.08 -10.96 -2.92
N GLU A 217 -8.69 -12.09 -3.50
CA GLU A 217 -9.34 -13.38 -3.28
C GLU A 217 -9.14 -13.89 -1.84
N LEU A 218 -8.02 -13.51 -1.22
CA LEU A 218 -7.73 -13.89 0.15
C LEU A 218 -8.34 -12.95 1.21
N ARG A 219 -8.89 -11.80 0.83
CA ARG A 219 -9.55 -10.88 1.77
C ARG A 219 -10.63 -11.57 2.59
N GLY A 220 -10.60 -11.33 3.89
CA GLY A 220 -11.56 -11.94 4.83
C GLY A 220 -11.31 -13.41 5.14
N LYS A 221 -10.31 -14.04 4.55
CA LYS A 221 -9.97 -15.44 4.83
C LYS A 221 -9.11 -15.57 6.09
N SER A 222 -9.20 -16.72 6.75
CA SER A 222 -8.41 -17.10 7.92
C SER A 222 -8.02 -18.56 7.84
N GLY A 223 -7.01 -18.97 8.60
CA GLY A 223 -6.54 -20.35 8.64
C GLY A 223 -5.65 -20.70 7.45
N SER A 224 -6.21 -21.19 6.37
CA SER A 224 -5.45 -21.62 5.18
C SER A 224 -6.28 -21.47 3.91
N ALA A 225 -5.60 -21.62 2.75
CA ALA A 225 -6.23 -21.75 1.45
C ALA A 225 -5.53 -22.80 0.58
N GLU A 226 -6.28 -23.40 -0.35
CA GLU A 226 -5.73 -24.26 -1.40
C GLU A 226 -5.17 -23.39 -2.52
N PHE A 227 -3.89 -23.56 -2.82
CA PHE A 227 -3.20 -22.92 -3.93
C PHE A 227 -2.97 -23.93 -5.05
N THR A 228 -3.10 -23.47 -6.28
CA THR A 228 -2.65 -24.20 -7.46
C THR A 228 -1.42 -23.49 -8.00
N PHE A 229 -0.33 -24.26 -8.11
CA PHE A 229 0.95 -23.80 -8.64
C PHE A 229 1.20 -24.43 -10.00
N LYS A 230 1.94 -23.71 -10.84
CA LYS A 230 2.53 -24.22 -12.07
C LYS A 230 4.03 -24.43 -11.83
N ARG A 231 4.51 -25.65 -12.13
CA ARG A 231 5.93 -26.04 -12.10
C ARG A 231 6.29 -26.66 -13.44
N GLY A 232 6.96 -25.90 -14.31
CA GLY A 232 7.11 -26.26 -15.71
C GLY A 232 5.73 -26.44 -16.36
N GLU A 233 5.44 -27.64 -16.90
CA GLU A 233 4.15 -27.96 -17.51
C GLU A 233 3.14 -28.61 -16.55
N THR A 234 3.54 -28.82 -15.28
CA THR A 234 2.71 -29.54 -14.31
C THR A 234 1.98 -28.59 -13.38
N LYS A 235 0.69 -28.88 -13.11
CA LYS A 235 -0.08 -28.19 -12.07
C LYS A 235 0.00 -28.97 -10.76
N ILE A 236 0.33 -28.28 -9.69
CA ILE A 236 0.52 -28.84 -8.34
C ILE A 236 -0.45 -28.12 -7.41
N LYS A 237 -1.12 -28.84 -6.52
CA LYS A 237 -1.94 -28.27 -5.46
C LYS A 237 -1.19 -28.36 -4.14
N GLY A 238 -1.31 -27.31 -3.34
CA GLY A 238 -0.76 -27.25 -2.00
C GLY A 238 -1.61 -26.37 -1.09
N THR A 239 -1.64 -26.68 0.20
CA THR A 239 -2.30 -25.87 1.20
C THR A 239 -1.29 -24.90 1.80
N VAL A 240 -1.63 -23.62 1.81
CA VAL A 240 -0.83 -22.58 2.45
C VAL A 240 -1.58 -22.12 3.70
N GLU A 241 -0.98 -22.35 4.86
CA GLU A 241 -1.45 -21.82 6.13
C GLU A 241 -1.08 -20.36 6.25
N PHE A 242 -2.05 -19.53 6.67
CA PHE A 242 -1.81 -18.11 6.87
C PHE A 242 -1.06 -17.88 8.18
N SER A 243 -0.11 -16.98 8.13
CA SER A 243 0.55 -16.52 9.35
C SER A 243 -0.47 -15.84 10.26
N PRO A 244 -0.42 -16.07 11.58
CA PRO A 244 -1.18 -15.26 12.50
C PRO A 244 -0.80 -13.80 12.20
N LYS A 245 -1.80 -12.93 12.00
CA LYS A 245 -1.53 -11.50 11.91
C LYS A 245 -0.71 -11.15 13.13
N PHE A 246 0.52 -10.71 12.92
CA PHE A 246 1.18 -9.95 13.97
C PHE A 246 0.18 -8.85 14.31
N LYS A 247 -0.38 -8.89 15.51
CA LYS A 247 -0.98 -7.68 16.03
C LYS A 247 0.17 -6.70 16.01
N ILE A 248 0.12 -5.72 15.11
CA ILE A 248 0.87 -4.47 15.28
C ILE A 248 0.14 -3.78 16.44
N THR A 249 0.19 -4.41 17.61
CA THR A 249 -0.19 -3.84 18.86
C THR A 249 1.05 -3.06 19.24
N GLU A 250 1.06 -1.78 18.96
CA GLU A 250 2.13 -0.86 19.32
C GLU A 250 3.33 -0.91 18.37
N ARG A 251 3.22 -0.21 17.25
CA ARG A 251 4.41 0.10 16.46
C ARG A 251 5.24 1.09 17.25
N GLN A 252 6.42 0.65 17.68
CA GLN A 252 7.38 1.55 18.30
C GLN A 252 8.02 2.43 17.24
N TYR A 253 8.01 3.73 17.48
CA TYR A 253 8.69 4.71 16.68
C TYR A 253 9.78 5.36 17.49
N LEU A 254 10.91 5.61 16.87
CA LEU A 254 11.97 6.44 17.42
C LEU A 254 12.01 7.76 16.64
N MET A 255 11.82 8.86 17.35
CA MET A 255 12.02 10.19 16.77
C MET A 255 13.46 10.62 16.98
N VAL A 256 14.13 10.96 15.89
CA VAL A 256 15.53 11.40 15.88
C VAL A 256 15.61 12.72 15.13
N ASP A 257 15.71 13.83 15.87
CA ASP A 257 15.88 15.20 15.32
C ASP A 257 14.97 15.60 14.16
N GLY A 258 13.74 15.14 14.21
CA GLY A 258 12.71 15.37 13.20
C GLY A 258 12.63 14.31 12.11
N GLY A 259 13.39 13.23 12.22
CA GLY A 259 13.19 11.97 11.51
C GLY A 259 12.38 10.99 12.36
N LEU A 260 11.52 10.19 11.75
CA LEU A 260 10.74 9.15 12.39
C LEU A 260 11.18 7.80 11.87
N ILE A 261 11.79 6.99 12.75
CA ILE A 261 12.27 5.64 12.45
C ILE A 261 11.28 4.62 13.01
N ALA A 262 10.98 3.57 12.26
CA ALA A 262 10.26 2.41 12.75
C ALA A 262 10.98 1.11 12.36
N GLU A 263 10.70 0.06 13.12
CA GLU A 263 11.08 -1.29 12.73
C GLU A 263 10.19 -1.74 11.57
N ASP A 264 10.82 -2.12 10.45
CA ASP A 264 10.16 -2.71 9.31
C ASP A 264 10.78 -4.05 8.95
N ILE A 265 9.94 -4.95 8.49
CA ILE A 265 10.36 -6.24 7.95
C ILE A 265 10.29 -6.09 6.43
N TYR A 266 11.44 -5.79 5.80
CA TYR A 266 11.52 -5.81 4.34
C TYR A 266 11.82 -7.23 3.86
N PRO A 267 11.13 -7.67 2.82
CA PRO A 267 11.52 -8.87 2.12
C PRO A 267 12.77 -8.54 1.29
N GLU A 268 13.96 -8.64 1.87
CA GLU A 268 15.12 -8.93 1.03
C GLU A 268 14.88 -10.27 0.36
N ARG A 269 15.24 -10.39 -0.93
CA ARG A 269 14.93 -11.56 -1.76
C ARG A 269 15.30 -12.91 -1.11
N PHE A 270 16.08 -12.94 -0.02
CA PHE A 270 16.63 -14.17 0.56
C PHE A 270 16.76 -14.20 2.09
N VAL A 271 16.60 -13.09 2.83
CA VAL A 271 16.81 -13.06 4.29
C VAL A 271 15.80 -12.13 4.96
N GLN A 272 15.07 -12.66 5.95
CA GLN A 272 14.23 -11.86 6.83
C GLN A 272 15.11 -11.16 7.86
N GLU A 273 15.51 -9.95 7.61
CA GLU A 273 16.13 -9.12 8.63
C GLU A 273 15.20 -7.97 9.03
N LYS A 274 15.11 -7.73 10.32
CA LYS A 274 14.47 -6.53 10.86
C LYS A 274 15.34 -5.34 10.48
N HIS A 275 14.72 -4.34 9.89
CA HIS A 275 15.37 -3.10 9.50
C HIS A 275 14.74 -1.93 10.25
N TYR A 276 15.54 -0.91 10.50
CA TYR A 276 15.12 0.34 11.13
C TYR A 276 15.19 1.43 10.09
N MET A 277 14.03 1.88 9.61
CA MET A 277 13.95 2.80 8.47
C MET A 277 13.32 4.12 8.84
N PHE A 278 13.81 5.19 8.24
CA PHE A 278 13.17 6.50 8.30
C PHE A 278 11.89 6.52 7.44
N HIS A 279 10.73 6.48 8.10
CA HIS A 279 9.43 6.59 7.47
C HIS A 279 9.10 8.01 7.02
N SER A 280 9.60 8.98 7.75
CA SER A 280 9.48 10.38 7.39
C SER A 280 10.64 11.19 7.97
N VAL A 281 11.02 12.25 7.27
CA VAL A 281 11.99 13.24 7.75
C VAL A 281 11.38 14.61 7.51
N ARG A 282 11.25 15.39 8.58
CA ARG A 282 10.65 16.73 8.51
C ARG A 282 11.53 17.68 7.72
N LYS A 283 10.96 18.40 6.76
CA LYS A 283 11.66 19.40 5.96
C LYS A 283 12.28 20.47 6.85
N GLY A 284 13.56 20.75 6.64
CA GLY A 284 14.34 21.72 7.43
C GLY A 284 14.78 21.22 8.81
N SER A 285 14.50 19.97 9.16
CA SER A 285 14.99 19.36 10.42
C SER A 285 16.50 19.13 10.39
N TYR A 286 17.09 18.88 11.56
CA TYR A 286 18.50 18.52 11.63
C TYR A 286 18.76 17.19 10.93
N ALA A 287 17.89 16.19 11.12
CA ALA A 287 17.99 14.92 10.42
C ALA A 287 18.09 15.10 8.89
N GLN A 288 17.27 15.98 8.30
CA GLN A 288 17.37 16.26 6.85
C GLN A 288 18.69 16.96 6.47
N ARG A 289 19.16 17.92 7.28
CA ARG A 289 20.40 18.65 6.96
C ARG A 289 21.63 17.77 6.96
N VAL A 290 21.68 16.75 7.81
CA VAL A 290 22.81 15.81 7.86
C VAL A 290 22.70 14.67 6.83
N GLY A 291 21.59 14.59 6.08
CA GLY A 291 21.46 13.68 4.94
C GLY A 291 20.42 12.59 5.08
N PHE A 292 19.72 12.47 6.22
CA PHE A 292 18.66 11.48 6.33
C PHE A 292 17.46 11.83 5.45
N GLY A 293 16.94 10.82 4.75
CA GLY A 293 15.75 10.89 3.92
C GLY A 293 14.75 9.80 4.24
N LYS A 294 13.52 9.94 3.75
CA LYS A 294 12.54 8.85 3.80
C LYS A 294 13.08 7.67 3.00
N GLY A 295 13.01 6.46 3.56
CA GLY A 295 13.53 5.24 2.94
C GLY A 295 14.97 4.91 3.32
N GLU A 296 15.66 5.76 4.10
CA GLU A 296 16.98 5.43 4.64
C GLU A 296 16.84 4.35 5.72
N VAL A 297 17.57 3.25 5.52
CA VAL A 297 17.64 2.13 6.47
C VAL A 297 18.94 2.24 7.27
N VAL A 298 18.83 2.27 8.59
CA VAL A 298 19.99 2.28 9.50
C VAL A 298 20.59 0.88 9.56
N LEU A 299 21.83 0.73 9.11
CA LEU A 299 22.56 -0.53 9.12
C LEU A 299 23.39 -0.69 10.39
N THR A 300 24.23 0.29 10.69
CA THR A 300 25.06 0.31 11.89
C THR A 300 25.18 1.71 12.47
N ILE A 301 25.42 1.78 13.77
CA ILE A 301 25.82 3.00 14.50
C ILE A 301 27.10 2.67 15.23
N ASP A 302 28.17 3.40 14.95
CA ASP A 302 29.52 3.15 15.46
C ASP A 302 29.94 1.67 15.24
N GLY A 303 29.58 1.10 14.08
CA GLY A 303 29.82 -0.30 13.71
C GLY A 303 28.90 -1.33 14.41
N VAL A 304 27.97 -0.91 15.24
CA VAL A 304 27.02 -1.80 15.94
C VAL A 304 25.69 -1.85 15.23
N LYS A 305 25.20 -3.06 14.88
CA LYS A 305 23.90 -3.28 14.27
C LYS A 305 22.78 -3.18 15.32
N PRO A 306 21.75 -2.32 15.13
CA PRO A 306 20.62 -2.26 16.04
C PRO A 306 19.78 -3.54 15.97
N THR A 307 19.24 -3.98 17.11
CA THR A 307 18.46 -5.22 17.26
C THR A 307 17.02 -4.99 17.75
N SER A 308 16.70 -3.79 18.20
CA SER A 308 15.36 -3.33 18.57
C SER A 308 15.31 -1.80 18.54
N ILE A 309 14.13 -1.21 18.64
CA ILE A 309 13.95 0.26 18.74
C ILE A 309 14.61 0.79 20.03
N GLU A 310 14.51 0.08 21.14
CA GLU A 310 15.17 0.47 22.39
C GLU A 310 16.69 0.38 22.26
N HIS A 311 17.21 -0.62 21.55
CA HIS A 311 18.65 -0.73 21.29
C HIS A 311 19.11 0.42 20.37
N LEU A 312 18.34 0.74 19.33
CA LEU A 312 18.60 1.87 18.46
C LEU A 312 18.59 3.20 19.23
N GLU A 313 17.59 3.42 20.11
CA GLU A 313 17.52 4.60 20.98
C GLU A 313 18.78 4.72 21.86
N LYS A 314 19.20 3.61 22.47
CA LYS A 314 20.40 3.56 23.29
C LYS A 314 21.67 3.88 22.50
N LEU A 315 21.81 3.34 21.28
CA LEU A 315 22.96 3.60 20.42
C LEU A 315 23.04 5.08 19.98
N LEU A 316 21.88 5.70 19.73
CA LEU A 316 21.77 7.10 19.36
C LEU A 316 21.76 8.07 20.54
N SER A 317 21.64 7.58 21.77
CA SER A 317 21.65 8.41 22.97
C SER A 317 23.08 8.80 23.35
N GLY A 318 23.24 10.01 23.91
CA GLY A 318 24.52 10.56 24.37
C GLY A 318 24.87 11.86 23.65
N GLU A 319 26.00 12.47 24.01
CA GLU A 319 26.47 13.75 23.45
C GLU A 319 27.58 13.53 22.41
N ASP A 320 28.11 12.32 22.29
CA ASP A 320 29.20 12.02 21.37
C ASP A 320 28.69 11.89 19.94
N GLU A 321 29.51 12.38 19.00
CA GLU A 321 29.28 12.19 17.57
C GLU A 321 29.17 10.69 17.23
N LYS A 322 28.23 10.34 16.35
CA LYS A 322 27.94 8.98 15.92
C LYS A 322 28.24 8.79 14.44
N GLU A 323 28.89 7.70 14.11
CA GLU A 323 29.00 7.25 12.73
C GLU A 323 27.80 6.36 12.40
N ILE A 324 26.91 6.83 11.52
CA ILE A 324 25.74 6.07 11.09
C ILE A 324 25.94 5.63 9.64
N ILE A 325 25.89 4.31 9.42
CA ILE A 325 25.87 3.75 8.07
C ILE A 325 24.42 3.47 7.71
N THR A 326 23.98 4.08 6.63
CA THR A 326 22.64 3.88 6.07
C THR A 326 22.69 3.32 4.66
N ARG A 327 21.54 2.86 4.19
CA ARG A 327 21.33 2.38 2.86
C ARG A 327 19.95 2.83 2.41
N HIS A 328 19.84 3.40 1.23
CA HIS A 328 18.55 3.86 0.72
C HIS A 328 17.75 2.71 0.15
N TRP A 329 16.50 2.56 0.61
CA TRP A 329 15.53 1.65 0.02
C TRP A 329 14.75 2.36 -1.08
N SER A 330 14.79 1.81 -2.30
CA SER A 330 13.90 2.22 -3.38
C SER A 330 12.77 1.21 -3.54
N SER A 331 11.55 1.68 -3.35
CA SER A 331 10.35 0.89 -3.63
C SER A 331 10.14 0.63 -5.13
N ILE A 332 10.78 1.43 -5.98
CA ILE A 332 10.64 1.32 -7.44
C ILE A 332 11.37 0.09 -7.99
N ASP A 333 12.56 -0.19 -7.45
CA ASP A 333 13.40 -1.26 -7.97
C ASP A 333 13.52 -2.45 -7.01
N GLU A 334 12.89 -2.36 -5.82
CA GLU A 334 13.09 -3.31 -4.70
C GLU A 334 14.58 -3.58 -4.41
N LEU A 335 15.42 -2.58 -4.66
CA LEU A 335 16.86 -2.63 -4.50
C LEU A 335 17.31 -1.58 -3.50
N PHE A 336 18.33 -1.94 -2.76
CA PHE A 336 19.07 -0.97 -1.97
C PHE A 336 20.14 -0.31 -2.84
N TYR A 337 20.15 1.03 -2.83
CA TYR A 337 21.20 1.82 -3.45
C TYR A 337 22.18 2.27 -2.38
N ASP A 338 23.41 2.27 -2.71
CA ASP A 338 24.59 2.81 -2.03
C ASP A 338 24.57 2.87 -0.48
N TYR A 339 25.72 2.65 0.11
CA TYR A 339 25.97 2.87 1.52
C TYR A 339 26.33 4.33 1.73
N PHE A 340 25.60 5.02 2.61
CA PHE A 340 25.93 6.37 3.02
C PHE A 340 26.48 6.33 4.43
N LYS A 341 27.61 7.02 4.62
CA LYS A 341 28.14 7.32 5.94
C LYS A 341 27.65 8.70 6.34
N ILE A 342 27.04 8.79 7.49
CA ILE A 342 26.54 10.05 8.07
C ILE A 342 27.19 10.22 9.42
N ASP A 343 27.95 11.31 9.59
CA ASP A 343 28.46 11.73 10.88
C ASP A 343 27.34 12.55 11.56
N TYR A 344 26.85 12.07 12.69
CA TYR A 344 25.65 12.56 13.34
C TYR A 344 25.91 12.92 14.81
N GLU A 345 25.65 14.17 15.18
CA GLU A 345 25.62 14.63 16.56
C GLU A 345 24.20 14.45 17.12
N PRO A 346 23.96 13.53 18.05
CA PRO A 346 22.63 13.30 18.59
C PRO A 346 22.09 14.54 19.33
N GLY A 347 20.92 14.98 18.94
CA GLY A 347 20.18 16.04 19.62
C GLY A 347 18.97 15.46 20.35
N PHE A 348 17.84 15.36 19.66
CA PHE A 348 16.59 14.89 20.24
C PHE A 348 16.28 13.45 19.80
N VAL A 349 16.42 12.51 20.72
CA VAL A 349 16.11 11.09 20.50
C VAL A 349 15.04 10.68 21.50
N ARG A 350 13.91 10.18 21.06
CA ARG A 350 12.82 9.72 21.93
C ARG A 350 11.96 8.64 21.27
N SER A 351 11.73 7.54 21.96
CA SER A 351 10.80 6.49 21.54
C SER A 351 9.34 6.86 21.83
N TYR A 352 8.45 6.39 20.98
CA TYR A 352 7.00 6.53 21.11
C TYR A 352 6.34 5.21 20.76
N ASN A 353 5.38 4.81 21.59
CA ASN A 353 4.45 3.74 21.28
C ASN A 353 3.20 4.38 20.66
N VAL A 354 2.87 3.99 19.45
CA VAL A 354 1.61 4.38 18.80
C VAL A 354 0.69 3.17 18.84
N PRO A 355 -0.47 3.30 19.47
CA PRO A 355 -1.45 2.22 19.59
C PRO A 355 -1.98 1.76 18.24
#